data_8c67ba0464221b05fc994ccba723f535
#
_entry.id   8c67ba0464221b05fc994ccba723f535
#
_cell.length_a   1.000
_cell.length_b   1.000
_cell.length_c   1.000
_cell.angle_alpha   90.00
_cell.angle_beta   90.00
_cell.angle_gamma   90.00
#
_symmetry.space_group_name_H-M   'P 1'
#
loop_
_entity.id
_entity.type
_entity.pdbx_description
1 polymer ?
#
loop_
_entity_poly.entity_id
_entity_poly.type
_entity_poly.pdbx_seq_one_letter_code
_entity_poly.pdbx_strand_id
1 'polypeptide(L)' 'MSNKLALGYLKVGDYFIYDGKEYKVGRLIENTNGYVACVDKDKKVRRIYIDTLVEKVGD' A
#
# COMPACT_ATOMS: atom_id res chain seq x y z
N MET A 1 14.19 7.98 11.51
CA MET A 1 14.49 7.09 10.41
C MET A 1 13.22 6.57 9.80
N SER A 2 13.15 6.57 8.49
CA SER A 2 11.97 6.06 7.83
C SER A 2 12.09 4.54 7.69
N ASN A 3 10.98 3.85 7.94
CA ASN A 3 10.93 2.40 7.78
C ASN A 3 10.29 2.07 6.45
N LYS A 4 11.07 2.23 5.40
CA LYS A 4 10.56 1.95 4.07
C LYS A 4 10.76 0.48 3.74
N LEU A 5 9.73 -0.11 3.18
CA LEU A 5 9.78 -1.50 2.74
C LEU A 5 8.86 -1.65 1.53
N ALA A 6 9.03 -2.75 0.84
CA ALA A 6 8.20 -3.01 -0.32
C ALA A 6 6.76 -3.23 0.10
N LEU A 7 5.84 -2.68 -0.67
CA LEU A 7 4.42 -2.79 -0.37
C LEU A 7 3.98 -4.24 -0.18
N GLY A 8 4.60 -5.16 -0.90
CA GLY A 8 4.24 -6.57 -0.81
C GLY A 8 4.46 -7.20 0.57
N TYR A 9 5.24 -6.55 1.43
CA TYR A 9 5.43 -7.04 2.79
C TYR A 9 4.30 -6.65 3.73
N LEU A 10 3.43 -5.75 3.31
CA LEU A 10 2.33 -5.31 4.14
C LEU A 10 1.16 -6.26 4.00
N LYS A 11 0.29 -6.27 5.00
CA LYS A 11 -0.88 -7.12 5.01
C LYS A 11 -2.12 -6.30 4.76
N VAL A 12 -3.18 -6.96 4.29
CA VAL A 12 -4.48 -6.32 4.12
C VAL A 12 -4.87 -5.66 5.44
N GLY A 13 -5.22 -4.38 5.36
CA GLY A 13 -5.59 -3.61 6.53
C GLY A 13 -4.48 -2.75 7.09
N ASP A 14 -3.23 -2.98 6.70
CA ASP A 14 -2.14 -2.13 7.13
C ASP A 14 -2.22 -0.78 6.46
N TYR A 15 -1.71 0.24 7.15
CA TYR A 15 -1.66 1.60 6.63
C TYR A 15 -0.23 1.94 6.25
N PHE A 16 -0.08 2.76 5.23
CA PHE A 16 1.25 3.18 4.79
C PHE A 16 1.17 4.55 4.13
N ILE A 17 2.32 5.19 4.03
CA ILE A 17 2.45 6.49 3.37
C ILE A 17 3.14 6.28 2.03
N TYR A 18 2.57 6.82 0.99
CA TYR A 18 3.14 6.78 -0.33
C TYR A 18 2.79 8.09 -1.05
N ASP A 19 3.81 8.70 -1.62
CA ASP A 19 3.62 9.95 -2.38
C ASP A 19 2.92 11.02 -1.54
N GLY A 20 3.28 11.08 -0.24
CA GLY A 20 2.73 12.09 0.66
C GLY A 20 1.31 11.84 1.12
N LYS A 21 0.75 10.69 0.80
CA LYS A 21 -0.62 10.35 1.17
C LYS A 21 -0.67 9.04 1.94
N GLU A 22 -1.63 8.94 2.82
CA GLU A 22 -1.84 7.71 3.58
C GLU A 22 -2.82 6.81 2.86
N TYR A 23 -2.45 5.54 2.77
CA TYR A 23 -3.27 4.52 2.13
C TYR A 23 -3.45 3.33 3.05
N LYS A 24 -4.49 2.57 2.80
CA LYS A 24 -4.73 1.31 3.49
C LYS A 24 -4.60 0.19 2.47
N VAL A 25 -3.90 -0.87 2.83
CA VAL A 25 -3.74 -2.01 1.94
C VAL A 25 -5.08 -2.70 1.78
N GLY A 26 -5.56 -2.76 0.54
CA GLY A 26 -6.78 -3.45 0.23
C GLY A 26 -6.50 -4.87 -0.21
N ARG A 27 -7.56 -5.51 -0.68
CA ARG A 27 -7.46 -6.88 -1.13
C ARG A 27 -6.59 -6.96 -2.38
N LEU A 28 -5.72 -7.97 -2.42
CA LEU A 28 -4.98 -8.26 -3.63
C LEU A 28 -5.96 -8.64 -4.71
N ILE A 29 -5.83 -8.01 -5.87
CA ILE A 29 -6.68 -8.35 -7.00
C ILE A 29 -5.92 -9.36 -7.85
N GLU A 30 -6.54 -10.49 -8.10
CA GLU A 30 -5.93 -11.50 -8.94
C GLU A 30 -5.67 -10.95 -10.33
N ASN A 31 -4.59 -11.41 -10.91
CA ASN A 31 -4.24 -11.07 -12.30
C ASN A 31 -3.95 -9.60 -12.51
N THR A 32 -3.42 -8.95 -11.51
CA THR A 32 -3.06 -7.55 -11.63
C THR A 32 -1.58 -7.35 -11.89
N ASN A 33 -0.86 -8.43 -12.18
CA ASN A 33 0.57 -8.35 -12.48
C ASN A 33 1.38 -7.72 -11.35
N GLY A 34 1.03 -8.06 -10.13
CA GLY A 34 1.77 -7.60 -8.97
C GLY A 34 1.30 -6.28 -8.40
N TYR A 35 0.15 -5.79 -8.82
CA TYR A 35 -0.40 -4.57 -8.25
C TYR A 35 -1.32 -4.87 -7.09
N VAL A 36 -1.32 -3.97 -6.12
CA VAL A 36 -2.15 -4.09 -4.93
C VAL A 36 -3.12 -2.93 -4.93
N ALA A 37 -4.40 -3.24 -4.69
CA ALA A 37 -5.41 -2.19 -4.57
C ALA A 37 -5.29 -1.56 -3.19
N CYS A 38 -5.09 -0.25 -3.16
CA CYS A 38 -4.96 0.49 -1.91
C CYS A 38 -6.01 1.58 -1.88
N VAL A 39 -6.49 1.90 -0.70
CA VAL A 39 -7.59 2.86 -0.53
C VAL A 39 -7.08 4.07 0.23
N ASP A 40 -7.34 5.26 -0.28
CA ASP A 40 -6.95 6.47 0.41
C ASP A 40 -8.07 6.95 1.35
N LYS A 41 -7.86 8.12 1.96
CA LYS A 41 -8.84 8.64 2.93
C LYS A 41 -10.17 8.99 2.28
N ASP A 42 -10.14 9.26 0.99
CA ASP A 42 -11.36 9.59 0.24
C ASP A 42 -12.03 8.33 -0.31
N LYS A 43 -11.55 7.18 0.10
CA LYS A 43 -12.07 5.87 -0.32
C LYS A 43 -11.87 5.62 -1.80
N LYS A 44 -10.90 6.30 -2.40
CA LYS A 44 -10.55 6.06 -3.78
C LYS A 44 -9.51 4.95 -3.85
N VAL A 45 -9.68 4.08 -4.83
CA VAL A 45 -8.79 2.94 -5.00
C VAL A 45 -7.65 3.34 -5.93
N ARG A 46 -6.44 2.98 -5.52
CA ARG A 46 -5.25 3.19 -6.36
C ARG A 46 -4.47 1.89 -6.37
N ARG A 47 -4.04 1.48 -7.54
CA ARG A 47 -3.22 0.28 -7.67
C ARG A 47 -1.75 0.67 -7.61
N ILE A 48 -1.03 0.03 -6.70
CA ILE A 48 0.38 0.31 -6.48
C ILE A 48 1.14 -1.00 -6.60
N TYR A 49 2.26 -0.96 -7.32
CA TYR A 49 3.06 -2.15 -7.55
C TYR A 49 3.67 -2.67 -6.25
N ILE A 50 3.70 -3.99 -6.09
CA ILE A 50 4.13 -4.62 -4.84
C ILE A 50 5.57 -4.33 -4.48
N ASP A 51 6.42 -4.03 -5.44
CA ASP A 51 7.83 -3.70 -5.17
C ASP A 51 8.05 -2.23 -4.84
N THR A 52 6.99 -1.44 -4.84
CA THR A 52 7.10 -0.02 -4.51
C THR A 52 7.47 0.13 -3.04
N LEU A 53 8.48 0.94 -2.78
CA LEU A 53 8.88 1.22 -1.40
C LEU A 53 7.91 2.20 -0.79
N VAL A 54 7.36 1.84 0.36
CA VAL A 54 6.40 2.67 1.08
C VAL A 54 6.81 2.72 2.54
N GLU A 55 6.25 3.65 3.26
CA GLU A 55 6.53 3.80 4.68
C GLU A 55 5.33 3.28 5.47
N LYS A 56 5.55 2.20 6.22
CA LYS A 56 4.47 1.60 7.01
C LYS A 56 4.14 2.50 8.19
N VAL A 57 2.86 2.68 8.45
CA VAL A 57 2.36 3.46 9.58
C VAL A 57 2.11 2.52 10.75
N GLY A 58 2.64 2.89 11.90
CA GLY A 58 2.50 2.06 13.08
C GLY A 58 3.51 0.93 13.10
N ASP A 59 3.18 -0.08 13.82
CA ASP A 59 4.08 -1.24 14.00
C ASP A 59 4.05 -2.18 12.84
#